data_b0c455bc176efeb1c41b2838c214f0bd
#
_entry.id   b0c455bc176efeb1c41b2838c214f0bd
#
_cell.length_a   1.000
_cell.length_b   1.000
_cell.length_c   1.000
_cell.angle_alpha   90.00
_cell.angle_beta   90.00
_cell.angle_gamma   90.00
#
_symmetry.space_group_name_H-M   'P 1'
#
loop_
_entity.id
_entity.type
_entity.pdbx_description
1 polymer ?
#
loop_
_entity_poly.entity_id
_entity_poly.type
_entity_poly.pdbx_seq_one_letter_code
_entity_poly.pdbx_strand_id
1 'polypeptide(L)'
;MSASTEFYSDPTFTVFKVPDWRAQFYRYLSVDVWGFLPSSWQRAISAWYSTFYVTPFSKRIIKPYIKLNYSDGDYLDKFKPPFGKESFDNFQDFFIREFKDLPENESLQVWPCEGLLCDESKVEDLEFVKVKADVRSVNTVFGVDRNTIPKEYTFTNVFLHNKNYHRIHSPINGTITRIQHVPGDLIVLRPWIYKENPSLPAFRNERYNLDIEDEKGRIWYLSIVGGPAVGTIEMGKNIQIGQHVQKMDELALFYLGSTCCMAAPIPPRFHIKNSFVEVGGTY
;
A
#
# COMPACT_ATOMS: atom_id res chain seq x y z
N MET A 1 18.48 -9.87 -25.72
CA MET A 1 17.22 -10.36 -25.13
C MET A 1 16.79 -9.33 -24.11
N SER A 2 15.60 -8.73 -24.25
CA SER A 2 15.11 -7.76 -23.25
C SER A 2 14.90 -8.51 -21.92
N ALA A 3 15.56 -8.05 -20.86
CA ALA A 3 15.36 -8.61 -19.53
C ALA A 3 13.89 -8.37 -19.12
N SER A 4 13.21 -9.39 -18.70
CA SER A 4 11.86 -9.29 -18.17
C SER A 4 11.87 -9.62 -16.69
N THR A 5 11.19 -8.81 -15.89
CA THR A 5 11.04 -9.09 -14.46
C THR A 5 9.74 -9.85 -14.23
N GLU A 6 9.79 -10.91 -13.45
CA GLU A 6 8.64 -11.70 -13.05
C GLU A 6 8.02 -11.10 -11.77
N PHE A 7 6.70 -11.04 -11.72
CA PHE A 7 5.95 -10.59 -10.57
C PHE A 7 4.82 -11.56 -10.27
N TYR A 8 4.55 -11.77 -9.00
CA TYR A 8 3.41 -12.54 -8.53
C TYR A 8 2.28 -11.59 -8.12
N SER A 9 1.12 -11.73 -8.70
CA SER A 9 0.07 -10.72 -8.59
C SER A 9 -1.07 -11.05 -7.63
N ASP A 10 -1.14 -12.28 -7.12
CA ASP A 10 -2.23 -12.75 -6.28
C ASP A 10 -1.88 -14.00 -5.46
N PRO A 11 -2.81 -14.48 -4.58
CA PRO A 11 -2.64 -15.71 -3.80
C PRO A 11 -2.42 -16.97 -4.65
N THR A 12 -2.85 -16.94 -5.92
CA THR A 12 -2.65 -18.07 -6.83
C THR A 12 -1.27 -18.07 -7.49
N PHE A 13 -0.40 -17.13 -7.13
CA PHE A 13 0.95 -16.96 -7.67
C PHE A 13 1.00 -16.82 -9.19
N THR A 14 0.00 -16.15 -9.75
CA THR A 14 0.00 -15.85 -11.18
C THR A 14 1.18 -14.94 -11.52
N VAL A 15 2.13 -15.48 -12.28
CA VAL A 15 3.33 -14.77 -12.72
C VAL A 15 3.02 -13.98 -13.98
N PHE A 16 3.36 -12.69 -13.99
CA PHE A 16 3.35 -11.92 -15.21
C PHE A 16 4.72 -11.31 -15.51
N LYS A 17 5.05 -11.22 -16.79
CA LYS A 17 6.32 -10.67 -17.28
C LYS A 17 6.08 -9.35 -17.98
N VAL A 18 6.85 -8.35 -17.59
CA VAL A 18 6.77 -7.02 -18.21
C VAL A 18 8.05 -6.73 -18.98
N PRO A 19 7.99 -6.54 -20.32
CA PRO A 19 9.15 -6.13 -21.12
C PRO A 19 9.72 -4.79 -20.66
N ASP A 20 11.05 -4.62 -20.73
CA ASP A 20 11.73 -3.41 -20.25
C ASP A 20 11.28 -2.15 -20.96
N TRP A 21 11.10 -2.20 -22.29
CA TRP A 21 10.64 -1.04 -23.06
C TRP A 21 9.28 -0.53 -22.56
N ARG A 22 8.39 -1.47 -22.19
CA ARG A 22 7.04 -1.14 -21.66
C ARG A 22 7.17 -0.51 -20.27
N ALA A 23 8.00 -1.06 -19.40
CA ALA A 23 8.26 -0.49 -18.08
C ALA A 23 8.84 0.93 -18.18
N GLN A 24 9.84 1.13 -19.04
CA GLN A 24 10.46 2.44 -19.27
C GLN A 24 9.46 3.48 -19.84
N PHE A 25 8.62 3.08 -20.80
CA PHE A 25 7.59 3.97 -21.35
C PHE A 25 6.60 4.43 -20.30
N TYR A 26 6.07 3.49 -19.48
CA TYR A 26 5.15 3.86 -18.41
C TYR A 26 5.84 4.64 -17.29
N ARG A 27 7.12 4.38 -17.02
CA ARG A 27 7.91 5.19 -16.09
C ARG A 27 8.02 6.63 -16.59
N TYR A 28 8.36 6.82 -17.84
CA TYR A 28 8.40 8.15 -18.45
C TYR A 28 7.06 8.87 -18.30
N LEU A 29 5.95 8.22 -18.66
CA LEU A 29 4.62 8.83 -18.51
C LEU A 29 4.29 9.17 -17.05
N SER A 30 4.66 8.30 -16.11
CA SER A 30 4.34 8.48 -14.70
C SER A 30 5.22 9.51 -13.99
N VAL A 31 6.52 9.50 -14.27
CA VAL A 31 7.51 10.32 -13.53
C VAL A 31 7.76 11.66 -14.24
N ASP A 32 7.97 11.61 -15.55
CA ASP A 32 8.45 12.75 -16.32
C ASP A 32 7.31 13.57 -16.95
N VAL A 33 6.17 12.94 -17.24
CA VAL A 33 4.98 13.66 -17.74
C VAL A 33 4.02 13.98 -16.60
N TRP A 34 3.42 12.96 -15.98
CA TRP A 34 2.45 13.16 -14.91
C TRP A 34 3.08 13.74 -13.64
N GLY A 35 4.21 13.19 -13.19
CA GLY A 35 4.93 13.63 -11.99
C GLY A 35 5.62 14.99 -12.14
N PHE A 36 5.65 15.55 -13.34
CA PHE A 36 6.13 16.92 -13.60
C PHE A 36 5.02 17.97 -13.40
N LEU A 37 3.76 17.57 -13.50
CA LEU A 37 2.64 18.47 -13.23
C LEU A 37 2.68 18.93 -11.76
N PRO A 38 2.26 20.17 -11.48
CA PRO A 38 2.05 20.62 -10.10
C PRO A 38 1.12 19.67 -9.34
N SER A 39 1.43 19.39 -8.07
CA SER A 39 0.64 18.45 -7.26
C SER A 39 -0.85 18.84 -7.14
N SER A 40 -1.15 20.15 -7.22
CA SER A 40 -2.54 20.65 -7.26
C SER A 40 -3.29 20.20 -8.50
N TRP A 41 -2.63 20.17 -9.66
CA TRP A 41 -3.21 19.69 -10.91
C TRP A 41 -3.39 18.19 -10.91
N GLN A 42 -2.37 17.46 -10.41
CA GLN A 42 -2.49 16.01 -10.23
C GLN A 42 -3.70 15.69 -9.36
N ARG A 43 -3.88 16.41 -8.25
CA ARG A 43 -5.05 16.25 -7.36
C ARG A 43 -6.37 16.56 -8.06
N ALA A 44 -6.47 17.66 -8.76
CA ALA A 44 -7.71 18.05 -9.46
C ALA A 44 -8.14 17.01 -10.50
N ILE A 45 -7.22 16.55 -11.34
CA ILE A 45 -7.48 15.54 -12.37
C ILE A 45 -7.85 14.21 -11.72
N SER A 46 -7.14 13.80 -10.68
CA SER A 46 -7.41 12.56 -9.96
C SER A 46 -8.75 12.59 -9.24
N ALA A 47 -9.11 13.72 -8.62
CA ALA A 47 -10.43 13.91 -7.99
C ALA A 47 -11.56 13.78 -9.02
N TRP A 48 -11.42 14.40 -10.18
CA TRP A 48 -12.39 14.27 -11.27
C TRP A 48 -12.52 12.81 -11.72
N TYR A 49 -11.42 12.11 -11.92
CA TYR A 49 -11.42 10.70 -12.30
C TYR A 49 -12.07 9.80 -11.23
N SER A 50 -11.81 10.06 -9.95
CA SER A 50 -12.35 9.26 -8.85
C SER A 50 -13.86 9.42 -8.67
N THR A 51 -14.44 10.57 -9.07
CA THR A 51 -15.89 10.80 -8.98
C THR A 51 -16.70 9.76 -9.76
N PHE A 52 -16.14 9.20 -10.84
CA PHE A 52 -16.80 8.16 -11.59
C PHE A 52 -17.09 6.90 -10.75
N TYR A 53 -16.14 6.50 -9.90
CA TYR A 53 -16.22 5.26 -9.14
C TYR A 53 -17.24 5.31 -7.99
N VAL A 54 -17.62 6.50 -7.52
CA VAL A 54 -18.67 6.68 -6.50
C VAL A 54 -20.07 6.79 -7.11
N THR A 55 -20.19 6.88 -8.44
CA THR A 55 -21.50 6.94 -9.08
C THR A 55 -22.18 5.56 -9.09
N PRO A 56 -23.54 5.50 -8.98
CA PRO A 56 -24.27 4.24 -9.11
C PRO A 56 -24.05 3.55 -10.46
N PHE A 57 -23.69 4.31 -11.50
CA PHE A 57 -23.38 3.77 -12.83
C PHE A 57 -22.17 2.83 -12.78
N SER A 58 -21.17 3.11 -11.94
CA SER A 58 -19.97 2.29 -11.79
C SER A 58 -20.25 0.89 -11.22
N LYS A 59 -21.41 0.65 -10.62
CA LYS A 59 -21.85 -0.70 -10.20
C LYS A 59 -21.82 -1.69 -11.38
N ARG A 60 -22.09 -1.23 -12.60
CA ARG A 60 -22.12 -2.06 -13.80
C ARG A 60 -20.77 -2.67 -14.16
N ILE A 61 -19.67 -2.05 -13.73
CA ILE A 61 -18.32 -2.56 -14.01
C ILE A 61 -17.88 -3.63 -13.02
N ILE A 62 -18.56 -3.82 -11.88
CA ILE A 62 -18.16 -4.80 -10.86
C ILE A 62 -18.13 -6.22 -11.43
N LYS A 63 -19.24 -6.68 -12.05
CA LYS A 63 -19.31 -8.04 -12.63
C LYS A 63 -18.26 -8.33 -13.69
N PRO A 64 -18.08 -7.46 -14.73
CA PRO A 64 -16.99 -7.62 -15.69
C PRO A 64 -15.61 -7.61 -15.04
N TYR A 65 -15.40 -6.74 -14.05
CA TYR A 65 -14.14 -6.64 -13.31
C TYR A 65 -13.83 -7.93 -12.54
N ILE A 66 -14.82 -8.49 -11.84
CA ILE A 66 -14.69 -9.77 -11.14
C ILE A 66 -14.31 -10.87 -12.13
N LYS A 67 -15.05 -11.00 -13.24
CA LYS A 67 -14.77 -12.02 -14.26
C LYS A 67 -13.37 -11.92 -14.85
N LEU A 68 -12.82 -10.70 -14.97
CA LEU A 68 -11.50 -10.48 -15.56
C LEU A 68 -10.36 -10.73 -14.57
N ASN A 69 -10.58 -10.44 -13.28
CA ASN A 69 -9.48 -10.36 -12.30
C ASN A 69 -9.49 -11.48 -11.27
N TYR A 70 -10.59 -12.21 -11.10
CA TYR A 70 -10.72 -13.30 -10.14
C TYR A 70 -11.11 -14.57 -10.89
N SER A 71 -10.15 -15.48 -11.04
CA SER A 71 -10.36 -16.78 -11.65
C SER A 71 -11.08 -17.74 -10.70
N ASP A 72 -11.00 -17.46 -9.40
CA ASP A 72 -11.54 -18.27 -8.32
C ASP A 72 -12.51 -17.43 -7.49
N GLY A 73 -13.74 -17.91 -7.32
CA GLY A 73 -14.78 -17.21 -6.57
C GLY A 73 -14.51 -17.11 -5.08
N ASP A 74 -13.76 -18.07 -4.52
CA ASP A 74 -13.57 -18.27 -3.08
C ASP A 74 -12.90 -17.09 -2.38
N TYR A 75 -12.00 -16.37 -3.07
CA TYR A 75 -11.36 -15.19 -2.50
C TYR A 75 -12.38 -14.10 -2.15
N LEU A 76 -13.38 -13.86 -2.99
CA LEU A 76 -14.38 -12.81 -2.76
C LEU A 76 -15.39 -13.18 -1.68
N ASP A 77 -15.57 -14.45 -1.41
CA ASP A 77 -16.51 -14.94 -0.39
C ASP A 77 -16.13 -14.54 1.03
N LYS A 78 -14.86 -14.14 1.25
CA LYS A 78 -14.38 -13.63 2.53
C LYS A 78 -14.91 -12.22 2.86
N PHE A 79 -15.50 -11.51 1.88
CA PHE A 79 -15.81 -10.09 2.01
C PHE A 79 -17.30 -9.78 1.97
N LYS A 80 -17.63 -8.63 2.54
CA LYS A 80 -18.97 -8.02 2.56
C LYS A 80 -18.90 -6.56 2.11
N PRO A 81 -20.05 -5.97 1.72
CA PRO A 81 -20.11 -4.52 1.46
C PRO A 81 -19.72 -3.71 2.69
N PRO A 82 -19.09 -2.52 2.49
CA PRO A 82 -18.60 -1.71 3.60
C PRO A 82 -19.74 -1.00 4.35
N PHE A 83 -19.44 -0.58 5.56
CA PHE A 83 -20.31 0.28 6.39
C PHE A 83 -21.70 -0.30 6.65
N GLY A 84 -21.81 -1.62 6.77
CA GLY A 84 -23.09 -2.29 7.06
C GLY A 84 -24.10 -2.33 5.91
N LYS A 85 -23.67 -2.01 4.69
CA LYS A 85 -24.51 -2.11 3.50
C LYS A 85 -24.84 -3.58 3.18
N GLU A 86 -26.01 -3.82 2.59
CA GLU A 86 -26.43 -5.16 2.11
C GLU A 86 -25.84 -5.51 0.74
N SER A 87 -25.51 -4.50 -0.07
CA SER A 87 -24.94 -4.67 -1.41
C SER A 87 -23.96 -3.57 -1.74
N PHE A 88 -23.12 -3.81 -2.76
CA PHE A 88 -22.25 -2.78 -3.32
C PHE A 88 -23.09 -1.83 -4.18
N ASP A 89 -23.14 -0.54 -3.85
CA ASP A 89 -23.90 0.47 -4.59
C ASP A 89 -23.15 1.01 -5.80
N ASN A 90 -21.82 0.95 -5.75
CA ASN A 90 -20.91 1.45 -6.77
C ASN A 90 -19.58 0.67 -6.73
N PHE A 91 -18.69 0.97 -7.66
CA PHE A 91 -17.38 0.28 -7.71
C PHE A 91 -16.50 0.63 -6.51
N GLN A 92 -16.64 1.84 -5.96
CA GLN A 92 -15.89 2.26 -4.78
C GLN A 92 -16.20 1.37 -3.57
N ASP A 93 -17.48 1.06 -3.32
CA ASP A 93 -17.88 0.15 -2.26
C ASP A 93 -17.25 -1.25 -2.43
N PHE A 94 -17.21 -1.75 -3.68
CA PHE A 94 -16.55 -3.02 -3.97
C PHE A 94 -15.04 -2.94 -3.68
N PHE A 95 -14.42 -1.82 -3.98
CA PHE A 95 -12.99 -1.62 -3.78
C PHE A 95 -12.62 -1.59 -2.29
N ILE A 96 -13.44 -0.91 -1.44
CA ILE A 96 -13.23 -0.78 0.01
C ILE A 96 -13.98 -1.81 0.84
N ARG A 97 -14.31 -2.96 0.25
CA ARG A 97 -15.01 -4.07 0.92
C ARG A 97 -14.40 -4.41 2.27
N GLU A 98 -15.19 -4.99 3.15
CA GLU A 98 -14.79 -5.42 4.49
C GLU A 98 -14.67 -6.94 4.56
N PHE A 99 -13.84 -7.47 5.44
CA PHE A 99 -13.92 -8.87 5.80
C PHE A 99 -15.25 -9.17 6.51
N LYS A 100 -15.84 -10.34 6.24
CA LYS A 100 -16.96 -10.87 7.05
C LYS A 100 -16.47 -11.16 8.46
N ASP A 101 -15.35 -11.90 8.53
CA ASP A 101 -14.63 -12.25 9.74
C ASP A 101 -13.14 -11.95 9.50
N LEU A 102 -12.51 -11.20 10.40
CA LEU A 102 -11.09 -10.88 10.29
C LEU A 102 -10.26 -12.16 10.36
N PRO A 103 -9.17 -12.26 9.58
CA PRO A 103 -8.26 -13.40 9.69
C PRO A 103 -7.71 -13.54 11.11
N GLU A 104 -7.88 -14.72 11.69
CA GLU A 104 -7.30 -15.07 12.99
C GLU A 104 -5.86 -15.57 12.78
N ASN A 105 -4.95 -15.12 13.63
CA ASN A 105 -3.56 -15.58 13.64
C ASN A 105 -2.99 -15.49 15.06
N GLU A 106 -2.39 -16.57 15.53
CA GLU A 106 -1.80 -16.63 16.87
C GLU A 106 -0.44 -15.88 16.96
N SER A 107 0.14 -15.52 15.82
CA SER A 107 1.40 -14.76 15.79
C SER A 107 1.25 -13.41 16.47
N LEU A 108 2.30 -12.98 17.18
CA LEU A 108 2.33 -11.67 17.83
C LEU A 108 2.40 -10.53 16.82
N GLN A 109 2.93 -10.79 15.65
CA GLN A 109 3.08 -9.83 14.55
C GLN A 109 2.49 -10.38 13.27
N VAL A 110 1.79 -9.52 12.51
CA VAL A 110 1.13 -9.89 11.26
C VAL A 110 1.37 -8.86 10.16
N TRP A 111 1.18 -9.25 8.91
CA TRP A 111 1.17 -8.32 7.80
C TRP A 111 -0.02 -7.35 7.91
N PRO A 112 0.23 -6.03 7.83
CA PRO A 112 -0.82 -5.01 7.97
C PRO A 112 -1.76 -4.93 6.77
N CYS A 113 -1.40 -5.52 5.65
CA CYS A 113 -2.13 -5.49 4.39
C CYS A 113 -1.80 -6.71 3.55
N GLU A 114 -2.53 -6.91 2.45
CA GLU A 114 -2.21 -7.93 1.46
C GLU A 114 -1.73 -7.31 0.16
N GLY A 115 -0.88 -8.01 -0.55
CA GLY A 115 -0.38 -7.58 -1.84
C GLY A 115 0.96 -8.17 -2.22
N LEU A 116 1.61 -7.55 -3.19
CA LEU A 116 2.93 -7.94 -3.66
C LEU A 116 4.01 -7.34 -2.75
N LEU A 117 4.81 -8.19 -2.11
CA LEU A 117 6.03 -7.75 -1.42
C LEU A 117 7.09 -7.39 -2.47
N CYS A 118 7.15 -6.11 -2.82
CA CYS A 118 8.02 -5.65 -3.89
C CYS A 118 9.40 -5.19 -3.42
N ASP A 119 9.54 -4.90 -2.14
CA ASP A 119 10.84 -4.55 -1.54
C ASP A 119 10.95 -5.04 -0.11
N GLU A 120 12.14 -5.53 0.25
CA GLU A 120 12.53 -5.95 1.58
C GLU A 120 14.04 -5.83 1.71
N SER A 121 14.48 -5.10 2.70
CA SER A 121 15.90 -4.86 2.99
C SER A 121 16.09 -4.38 4.41
N LYS A 122 17.26 -4.59 5.00
CA LYS A 122 17.62 -3.84 6.20
C LYS A 122 17.74 -2.35 5.88
N VAL A 123 17.42 -1.51 6.86
CA VAL A 123 17.51 -0.04 6.71
C VAL A 123 18.93 0.40 6.35
N GLU A 124 19.96 -0.27 6.88
CA GLU A 124 21.36 0.01 6.57
C GLU A 124 21.75 -0.30 5.11
N ASP A 125 21.09 -1.27 4.48
CA ASP A 125 21.38 -1.71 3.11
C ASP A 125 20.63 -0.90 2.05
N LEU A 126 19.70 -0.02 2.46
CA LEU A 126 18.90 0.79 1.54
C LEU A 126 19.71 1.97 1.03
N GLU A 127 19.91 1.98 -0.27
CA GLU A 127 20.54 3.10 -0.97
C GLU A 127 19.71 4.38 -0.88
N PHE A 128 20.41 5.51 -1.02
CA PHE A 128 19.76 6.79 -1.16
C PHE A 128 19.05 6.89 -2.51
N VAL A 129 17.80 7.30 -2.51
CA VAL A 129 17.00 7.49 -3.71
C VAL A 129 17.05 8.95 -4.13
N LYS A 130 17.49 9.21 -5.37
CA LYS A 130 17.43 10.55 -5.95
C LYS A 130 16.01 10.84 -6.43
N VAL A 131 15.38 11.84 -5.83
CA VAL A 131 14.04 12.31 -6.18
C VAL A 131 14.13 13.77 -6.61
N LYS A 132 13.97 14.04 -7.93
CA LYS A 132 14.20 15.37 -8.51
C LYS A 132 15.65 15.82 -8.21
N ALA A 133 15.84 16.92 -7.49
CA ALA A 133 17.15 17.44 -7.08
C ALA A 133 17.57 17.02 -5.66
N ASP A 134 16.77 16.20 -4.99
CA ASP A 134 16.96 15.82 -3.59
C ASP A 134 17.40 14.35 -3.45
N VAL A 135 18.19 14.06 -2.41
CA VAL A 135 18.65 12.71 -2.06
C VAL A 135 17.92 12.28 -0.78
N ARG A 136 17.09 11.27 -0.91
CA ARG A 136 16.20 10.79 0.15
C ARG A 136 16.63 9.42 0.66
N SER A 137 16.62 9.26 1.98
CA SER A 137 16.80 7.97 2.65
C SER A 137 15.45 7.35 3.00
N VAL A 138 15.45 6.10 3.45
CA VAL A 138 14.25 5.41 3.93
C VAL A 138 13.53 6.18 5.05
N ASN A 139 14.28 6.90 5.90
CA ASN A 139 13.69 7.77 6.94
C ASN A 139 12.72 8.81 6.35
N THR A 140 12.97 9.28 5.12
CA THR A 140 12.09 10.22 4.42
C THR A 140 10.72 9.60 4.09
N VAL A 141 10.66 8.29 3.84
CA VAL A 141 9.38 7.58 3.62
C VAL A 141 8.49 7.75 4.84
N PHE A 142 9.06 7.57 6.02
CA PHE A 142 8.34 7.66 7.29
C PHE A 142 8.27 9.08 7.87
N GLY A 143 8.83 10.08 7.18
CA GLY A 143 8.76 11.49 7.61
C GLY A 143 9.48 11.74 8.93
N VAL A 144 10.56 11.02 9.19
CA VAL A 144 11.42 11.19 10.36
C VAL A 144 12.81 11.69 9.95
N ASP A 145 13.55 12.25 10.89
CA ASP A 145 14.90 12.74 10.65
C ASP A 145 15.84 11.60 10.25
N ARG A 146 16.93 11.96 9.56
CA ARG A 146 17.96 11.00 9.16
C ARG A 146 18.52 10.28 10.39
N ASN A 147 18.66 8.97 10.32
CA ASN A 147 19.14 8.08 11.39
C ASN A 147 18.17 7.90 12.58
N THR A 148 16.91 8.30 12.48
CA THR A 148 15.91 8.03 13.52
C THR A 148 15.55 6.55 13.56
N ILE A 149 15.38 5.92 12.39
CA ILE A 149 15.07 4.50 12.30
C ILE A 149 16.37 3.71 12.50
N PRO A 150 16.43 2.77 13.46
CA PRO A 150 17.60 1.95 13.69
C PRO A 150 18.02 1.19 12.43
N LYS A 151 19.31 1.08 12.22
CA LYS A 151 19.90 0.50 11.00
C LYS A 151 19.56 -0.98 10.82
N GLU A 152 19.41 -1.70 11.93
CA GLU A 152 19.04 -3.12 11.99
C GLU A 152 17.58 -3.41 11.69
N TYR A 153 16.72 -2.37 11.64
CA TYR A 153 15.32 -2.55 11.28
C TYR A 153 15.16 -3.05 9.85
N THR A 154 14.12 -3.79 9.61
CA THR A 154 13.77 -4.26 8.27
C THR A 154 12.71 -3.36 7.67
N PHE A 155 13.02 -2.81 6.50
CA PHE A 155 12.08 -2.09 5.64
C PHE A 155 11.37 -3.09 4.74
N THR A 156 10.06 -2.95 4.60
CA THR A 156 9.24 -3.69 3.64
C THR A 156 8.33 -2.74 2.88
N ASN A 157 8.02 -3.09 1.62
CA ASN A 157 7.06 -2.36 0.79
C ASN A 157 6.12 -3.35 0.12
N VAL A 158 4.84 -3.28 0.46
CA VAL A 158 3.77 -4.12 -0.10
C VAL A 158 2.90 -3.28 -1.02
N PHE A 159 2.87 -3.63 -2.29
CA PHE A 159 2.01 -3.01 -3.29
C PHE A 159 0.64 -3.72 -3.31
N LEU A 160 -0.42 -2.97 -3.03
CA LEU A 160 -1.79 -3.46 -3.10
C LEU A 160 -2.31 -3.31 -4.53
N HIS A 161 -2.41 -4.42 -5.25
CA HIS A 161 -3.01 -4.40 -6.58
C HIS A 161 -4.51 -4.10 -6.48
N ASN A 162 -5.10 -3.43 -7.47
CA ASN A 162 -6.52 -3.01 -7.46
C ASN A 162 -7.51 -4.14 -7.14
N LYS A 163 -7.16 -5.40 -7.32
CA LYS A 163 -7.97 -6.57 -6.97
C LYS A 163 -7.83 -7.00 -5.50
N ASN A 164 -6.78 -6.57 -4.81
CA ASN A 164 -6.55 -6.94 -3.43
C ASN A 164 -7.52 -6.23 -2.47
N TYR A 165 -7.47 -6.60 -1.21
CA TYR A 165 -8.13 -5.91 -0.12
C TYR A 165 -7.41 -4.59 0.17
N HIS A 166 -8.16 -3.50 0.40
CA HIS A 166 -7.60 -2.14 0.45
C HIS A 166 -7.80 -1.44 1.80
N ARG A 167 -7.70 -2.20 2.89
CA ARG A 167 -7.63 -1.64 4.24
C ARG A 167 -6.31 -2.02 4.90
N ILE A 168 -5.83 -1.17 5.77
CA ILE A 168 -4.59 -1.34 6.53
C ILE A 168 -4.96 -1.60 7.98
N HIS A 169 -4.34 -2.62 8.54
CA HIS A 169 -4.57 -3.06 9.91
C HIS A 169 -3.30 -2.90 10.75
N SER A 170 -3.48 -2.86 12.08
CA SER A 170 -2.33 -2.85 12.97
C SER A 170 -1.55 -4.17 12.89
N PRO A 171 -0.23 -4.12 12.66
CA PRO A 171 0.59 -5.33 12.62
C PRO A 171 0.83 -5.94 14.00
N ILE A 172 0.58 -5.19 15.07
CA ILE A 172 0.90 -5.53 16.45
C ILE A 172 -0.13 -4.96 17.42
N ASN A 173 -0.09 -5.43 18.67
CA ASN A 173 -0.65 -4.68 19.79
C ASN A 173 0.33 -3.57 20.18
N GLY A 174 -0.16 -2.36 20.40
CA GLY A 174 0.71 -1.24 20.75
C GLY A 174 -0.04 0.08 20.89
N THR A 175 0.70 1.15 21.15
CA THR A 175 0.14 2.50 21.31
C THR A 175 0.59 3.38 20.16
N ILE A 176 -0.33 4.11 19.54
CA ILE A 176 -0.02 5.07 18.48
C ILE A 176 0.67 6.27 19.11
N THR A 177 1.93 6.50 18.74
CA THR A 177 2.76 7.60 19.28
C THR A 177 2.85 8.79 18.33
N ARG A 178 2.63 8.55 17.02
CA ARG A 178 2.66 9.63 16.01
C ARG A 178 1.70 9.34 14.87
N ILE A 179 1.07 10.39 14.36
CA ILE A 179 0.32 10.39 13.10
C ILE A 179 0.76 11.64 12.33
N GLN A 180 1.17 11.46 11.07
CA GLN A 180 1.63 12.56 10.24
C GLN A 180 1.12 12.44 8.81
N HIS A 181 0.45 13.46 8.32
CA HIS A 181 0.17 13.62 6.90
C HIS A 181 1.38 14.26 6.20
N VAL A 182 1.90 13.61 5.18
CA VAL A 182 2.99 14.12 4.35
C VAL A 182 2.44 14.36 2.94
N PRO A 183 2.27 15.64 2.53
CA PRO A 183 1.84 15.96 1.19
C PRO A 183 2.89 15.54 0.17
N GLY A 184 2.45 15.18 -1.03
CA GLY A 184 3.36 14.70 -2.06
C GLY A 184 2.76 14.68 -3.46
N ASP A 185 3.49 14.06 -4.37
CA ASP A 185 3.03 13.76 -5.72
C ASP A 185 2.00 12.61 -5.69
N LEU A 186 1.43 12.30 -6.86
CA LEU A 186 0.49 11.19 -7.05
C LEU A 186 0.94 10.34 -8.25
N ILE A 187 2.21 9.92 -8.26
CA ILE A 187 2.71 9.05 -9.33
C ILE A 187 2.17 7.63 -9.20
N VAL A 188 2.15 6.91 -10.31
CA VAL A 188 1.64 5.53 -10.37
C VAL A 188 2.46 4.61 -9.46
N LEU A 189 1.79 3.74 -8.72
CA LEU A 189 2.42 2.89 -7.70
C LEU A 189 2.91 1.52 -8.20
N ARG A 190 2.62 1.15 -9.44
CA ARG A 190 2.90 -0.18 -9.98
C ARG A 190 4.40 -0.51 -9.95
N PRO A 191 4.87 -1.51 -9.19
CA PRO A 191 6.30 -1.76 -8.97
C PRO A 191 7.04 -2.15 -10.25
N TRP A 192 6.38 -2.80 -11.21
CA TRP A 192 6.98 -3.18 -12.48
C TRP A 192 7.39 -1.98 -13.37
N ILE A 193 6.85 -0.78 -13.09
CA ILE A 193 7.28 0.49 -13.74
C ILE A 193 8.66 0.91 -13.24
N TYR A 194 8.97 0.61 -11.98
CA TYR A 194 10.17 1.06 -11.25
C TYR A 194 11.08 -0.12 -10.90
N LYS A 195 11.42 -0.96 -11.88
CA LYS A 195 12.13 -2.22 -11.69
C LYS A 195 13.38 -2.13 -10.80
N GLU A 196 14.16 -1.04 -10.95
CA GLU A 196 15.37 -0.81 -10.17
C GLU A 196 15.06 -0.31 -8.75
N ASN A 197 13.95 0.38 -8.57
CA ASN A 197 13.51 0.90 -7.28
C ASN A 197 11.99 0.86 -7.17
N PRO A 198 11.40 -0.28 -6.83
CA PRO A 198 9.94 -0.44 -6.72
C PRO A 198 9.33 0.45 -5.64
N SER A 199 10.13 0.93 -4.69
CA SER A 199 9.71 1.83 -3.61
C SER A 199 9.77 3.31 -3.98
N LEU A 200 10.20 3.70 -5.19
CA LEU A 200 10.28 5.10 -5.61
C LEU A 200 9.01 5.92 -5.33
N PRO A 201 7.79 5.41 -5.55
CA PRO A 201 6.57 6.15 -5.22
C PRO A 201 6.44 6.49 -3.73
N ALA A 202 6.89 5.63 -2.82
CA ALA A 202 6.83 5.88 -1.38
C ALA A 202 7.67 7.09 -0.96
N PHE A 203 8.71 7.43 -1.72
CA PHE A 203 9.53 8.62 -1.47
C PHE A 203 8.91 9.91 -2.02
N ARG A 204 7.89 9.84 -2.87
CA ARG A 204 7.34 10.98 -3.60
C ARG A 204 5.88 11.26 -3.28
N ASN A 205 5.07 10.23 -3.12
CA ASN A 205 3.63 10.36 -3.06
C ASN A 205 3.15 10.85 -1.70
N GLU A 206 1.97 11.44 -1.74
CA GLU A 206 1.17 11.77 -0.56
C GLU A 206 0.95 10.51 0.30
N ARG A 207 1.12 10.65 1.61
CA ARG A 207 1.03 9.53 2.54
C ARG A 207 0.67 9.94 3.95
N TYR A 208 0.16 8.99 4.71
CA TYR A 208 0.03 9.08 6.16
C TYR A 208 1.05 8.15 6.82
N ASN A 209 1.80 8.69 7.75
CA ASN A 209 2.75 7.93 8.55
C ASN A 209 2.19 7.73 9.96
N LEU A 210 2.31 6.50 10.48
CA LEU A 210 1.96 6.13 11.84
C LEU A 210 3.15 5.46 12.50
N ASP A 211 3.40 5.83 13.75
CA ASP A 211 4.34 5.14 14.63
C ASP A 211 3.53 4.43 15.71
N ILE A 212 3.78 3.14 15.89
CA ILE A 212 3.13 2.30 16.89
C ILE A 212 4.22 1.75 17.82
N GLU A 213 4.15 2.10 19.08
CA GLU A 213 5.05 1.58 20.11
C GLU A 213 4.53 0.27 20.66
N ASP A 214 5.34 -0.80 20.59
CA ASP A 214 5.00 -2.10 21.14
C ASP A 214 5.24 -2.17 22.66
N GLU A 215 4.83 -3.26 23.29
CA GLU A 215 4.98 -3.50 24.73
C GLU A 215 6.45 -3.50 25.23
N LYS A 216 7.40 -3.60 24.31
CA LYS A 216 8.84 -3.56 24.58
C LYS A 216 9.45 -2.17 24.37
N GLY A 217 8.62 -1.15 24.08
CA GLY A 217 9.06 0.21 23.80
C GLY A 217 9.72 0.38 22.42
N ARG A 218 9.54 -0.56 21.50
CA ARG A 218 10.09 -0.47 20.14
C ARG A 218 9.06 0.15 19.20
N ILE A 219 9.50 1.02 18.33
CA ILE A 219 8.62 1.71 17.37
C ILE A 219 8.50 0.91 16.08
N TRP A 220 7.28 0.67 15.64
CA TRP A 220 6.92 0.15 14.34
C TRP A 220 6.47 1.32 13.47
N TYR A 221 7.19 1.60 12.40
CA TYR A 221 6.88 2.70 11.48
C TYR A 221 6.05 2.17 10.33
N LEU A 222 4.87 2.74 10.10
CA LEU A 222 4.02 2.47 8.95
C LEU A 222 3.92 3.70 8.08
N SER A 223 3.97 3.53 6.76
CA SER A 223 3.71 4.57 5.77
C SER A 223 2.66 4.09 4.80
N ILE A 224 1.49 4.70 4.87
CA ILE A 224 0.31 4.41 4.06
C ILE A 224 0.33 5.37 2.88
N VAL A 225 0.73 4.87 1.70
CA VAL A 225 1.09 5.70 0.53
C VAL A 225 -0.01 5.68 -0.51
N GLY A 226 -0.53 6.85 -0.84
CA GLY A 226 -1.58 7.03 -1.85
C GLY A 226 -1.05 7.00 -3.28
N GLY A 227 -1.93 6.65 -4.21
CA GLY A 227 -1.68 6.61 -5.65
C GLY A 227 -2.27 7.79 -6.41
N PRO A 228 -2.39 7.68 -7.75
CA PRO A 228 -2.85 8.74 -8.64
C PRO A 228 -4.37 8.99 -8.57
N ALA A 229 -4.96 8.93 -7.38
CA ALA A 229 -6.34 9.29 -7.15
C ALA A 229 -6.44 10.02 -5.81
N VAL A 230 -6.98 11.23 -5.82
CA VAL A 230 -7.03 12.12 -4.66
C VAL A 230 -8.01 11.65 -3.61
N GLY A 231 -7.67 11.91 -2.33
CA GLY A 231 -8.49 11.49 -1.21
C GLY A 231 -8.53 9.97 -1.07
N THR A 232 -7.44 9.31 -1.51
CA THR A 232 -7.39 7.85 -1.55
C THR A 232 -7.15 7.20 -0.21
N ILE A 233 -6.71 7.97 0.79
CA ILE A 233 -6.42 7.47 2.13
C ILE A 233 -7.41 8.09 3.10
N GLU A 234 -8.16 7.26 3.79
CA GLU A 234 -8.98 7.66 4.94
C GLU A 234 -8.47 6.94 6.18
N MET A 235 -8.12 7.71 7.21
CA MET A 235 -7.74 7.18 8.50
C MET A 235 -8.96 6.67 9.26
N GLY A 236 -8.80 5.59 10.01
CA GLY A 236 -9.86 5.06 10.86
C GLY A 236 -10.40 6.11 11.83
N LYS A 237 -11.72 6.14 12.05
CA LYS A 237 -12.40 7.18 12.84
C LYS A 237 -11.88 7.36 14.26
N ASN A 238 -11.36 6.29 14.84
CA ASN A 238 -10.88 6.27 16.22
C ASN A 238 -9.35 6.31 16.30
N ILE A 239 -8.65 6.53 15.19
CA ILE A 239 -7.18 6.51 15.15
C ILE A 239 -6.65 7.87 15.58
N GLN A 240 -6.04 7.91 16.78
CA GLN A 240 -5.48 9.12 17.37
C GLN A 240 -4.21 8.82 18.18
N ILE A 241 -3.39 9.82 18.38
CA ILE A 241 -2.17 9.70 19.20
C ILE A 241 -2.56 9.36 20.65
N GLY A 242 -1.83 8.42 21.24
CA GLY A 242 -2.08 7.90 22.60
C GLY A 242 -3.07 6.76 22.65
N GLN A 243 -3.73 6.40 21.54
CA GLN A 243 -4.65 5.27 21.49
C GLN A 243 -3.88 3.96 21.49
N HIS A 244 -4.34 3.02 22.31
CA HIS A 244 -3.92 1.63 22.23
C HIS A 244 -4.71 0.92 21.13
N VAL A 245 -4.00 0.25 20.23
CA VAL A 245 -4.56 -0.58 19.15
C VAL A 245 -4.19 -2.03 19.37
N GLN A 246 -5.12 -2.90 19.02
CA GLN A 246 -4.86 -4.32 18.97
C GLN A 246 -4.38 -4.73 17.58
N LYS A 247 -3.66 -5.82 17.51
CA LYS A 247 -3.33 -6.48 16.24
C LYS A 247 -4.62 -6.71 15.44
N MET A 248 -4.57 -6.38 14.15
CA MET A 248 -5.71 -6.41 13.22
C MET A 248 -6.77 -5.32 13.41
N ASP A 249 -6.63 -4.37 14.34
CA ASP A 249 -7.47 -3.17 14.33
C ASP A 249 -7.26 -2.39 13.03
N GLU A 250 -8.36 -1.91 12.43
CA GLU A 250 -8.28 -1.13 11.19
C GLU A 250 -7.69 0.26 11.46
N LEU A 251 -6.59 0.57 10.78
CA LEU A 251 -5.89 1.85 10.88
C LEU A 251 -6.32 2.84 9.79
N ALA A 252 -6.52 2.34 8.57
CA ALA A 252 -6.88 3.17 7.42
C ALA A 252 -7.48 2.33 6.29
N LEU A 253 -8.09 3.00 5.34
CA LEU A 253 -8.54 2.40 4.09
C LEU A 253 -8.09 3.24 2.88
N PHE A 254 -8.03 2.60 1.72
CA PHE A 254 -7.72 3.25 0.46
C PHE A 254 -8.92 3.21 -0.49
N TYR A 255 -9.23 4.33 -1.09
CA TYR A 255 -10.27 4.41 -2.10
C TYR A 255 -9.81 3.99 -3.50
N LEU A 256 -8.54 4.16 -3.85
CA LEU A 256 -7.93 3.71 -5.12
C LEU A 256 -6.41 3.63 -4.97
N GLY A 257 -5.79 2.55 -5.51
CA GLY A 257 -4.36 2.36 -5.71
C GLY A 257 -3.44 2.72 -4.54
N SER A 258 -2.69 1.77 -4.01
CA SER A 258 -2.00 1.96 -2.73
C SER A 258 -0.73 1.13 -2.60
N THR A 259 0.15 1.57 -1.73
CA THR A 259 1.24 0.75 -1.19
C THR A 259 1.38 1.03 0.30
N CYS A 260 1.79 0.01 1.04
CA CYS A 260 2.09 0.13 2.47
C CYS A 260 3.56 -0.19 2.69
N CYS A 261 4.30 0.77 3.23
CA CYS A 261 5.66 0.53 3.69
C CYS A 261 5.67 0.37 5.21
N MET A 262 6.55 -0.50 5.70
CA MET A 262 6.76 -0.69 7.12
C MET A 262 8.27 -0.77 7.41
N ALA A 263 8.71 -0.13 8.50
CA ALA A 263 10.02 -0.39 9.08
C ALA A 263 9.82 -0.99 10.48
N ALA A 264 10.24 -2.23 10.62
CA ALA A 264 9.97 -3.06 11.80
C ALA A 264 11.26 -3.46 12.52
N PRO A 265 11.21 -3.61 13.87
CA PRO A 265 12.37 -4.02 14.69
C PRO A 265 12.77 -5.49 14.51
N ILE A 266 12.02 -6.23 13.71
CA ILE A 266 12.26 -7.64 13.38
C ILE A 266 12.07 -7.85 11.87
N PRO A 267 12.75 -8.82 11.25
CA PRO A 267 12.47 -9.21 9.88
C PRO A 267 11.18 -10.04 9.79
N PRO A 268 10.52 -10.07 8.63
CA PRO A 268 9.43 -10.99 8.38
C PRO A 268 9.91 -12.44 8.46
N ARG A 269 9.06 -13.32 9.01
CA ARG A 269 9.43 -14.72 9.27
C ARG A 269 9.55 -15.56 8.00
N PHE A 270 8.62 -15.35 7.08
CA PHE A 270 8.60 -16.01 5.77
C PHE A 270 8.41 -14.95 4.71
N HIS A 271 9.38 -14.80 3.83
CA HIS A 271 9.35 -13.81 2.79
C HIS A 271 10.08 -14.29 1.55
N ILE A 272 9.53 -13.92 0.43
CA ILE A 272 10.19 -14.04 -0.88
C ILE A 272 9.84 -12.75 -1.62
N LYS A 273 10.85 -11.95 -1.93
CA LYS A 273 10.65 -10.74 -2.75
C LYS A 273 9.90 -11.08 -4.04
N ASN A 274 8.96 -10.25 -4.42
CA ASN A 274 8.03 -10.45 -5.52
C ASN A 274 7.00 -11.57 -5.31
N SER A 275 6.80 -12.02 -4.07
CA SER A 275 5.69 -12.91 -3.70
C SER A 275 4.52 -12.15 -3.09
N PHE A 276 3.39 -12.81 -3.00
CA PHE A 276 2.20 -12.28 -2.35
C PHE A 276 2.27 -12.48 -0.84
N VAL A 277 1.86 -11.45 -0.10
CA VAL A 277 1.63 -11.54 1.35
C VAL A 277 0.16 -11.33 1.63
N GLU A 278 -0.38 -12.03 2.64
CA GLU A 278 -1.77 -11.93 3.05
C GLU A 278 -1.90 -11.04 4.28
N VAL A 279 -2.94 -10.20 4.31
CA VAL A 279 -3.29 -9.43 5.51
C VAL A 279 -3.60 -10.38 6.66
N GLY A 280 -3.07 -10.09 7.86
CA GLY A 280 -3.19 -10.98 9.01
C GLY A 280 -2.31 -12.24 8.95
N GLY A 281 -1.62 -12.51 7.85
CA GLY A 281 -0.59 -13.54 7.79
C GLY A 281 0.58 -13.25 8.72
N THR A 282 1.31 -14.26 9.16
CA THR A 282 2.47 -14.08 10.05
C THR A 282 3.54 -13.20 9.39
N TYR A 283 3.92 -12.16 10.10
CA TYR A 283 5.01 -11.27 9.69
C TYR A 283 6.38 -11.82 10.03
#